data_28a6987289b619eb5f8683638c0cbbe6
#
_entry.id   28a6987289b619eb5f8683638c0cbbe6
#
_cell.length_a   1.000
_cell.length_b   1.000
_cell.length_c   1.000
_cell.angle_alpha   90.00
_cell.angle_beta   90.00
_cell.angle_gamma   90.00
#
_symmetry.space_group_name_H-M   'P 1'
#
loop_
_entity.id
_entity.type
_entity.pdbx_description
1 polymer ?
#
loop_
_entity_poly.entity_id
_entity_poly.type
_entity_poly.pdbx_seq_one_letter_code
_entity_poly.pdbx_strand_id
1 'polypeptide(L)'
;MEKPFALPPAFAIFVIAVSAYSTGAAAQSTCKNPVYLTFGTGHMQTAPFIADVLRRQQVKVTFFVANQPTKTGDGSLGNDWAPWWKAVAAQGHEFASLTYDHVVWHGDLKGIKPAFRIQPTAGAFAGREFTWDAAKYCAQISRAAERIQDFTGRKALPVFRAPGGNASPRLLEVARECGYAHVRWADAGLLGDELPSEKFSNEALLKKALRDIRGGNILIAHLGSGSRKDPWAPANLEPLIVGLKERGFCFDTLRDHPTYMPWIAAHGG
;
A
#
# COMPACT_ATOMS: atom_id res chain seq x y z
N MET A 1 -46.80 -58.93 -51.34
CA MET A 1 -46.11 -57.67 -51.82
C MET A 1 -46.27 -56.63 -50.74
N GLU A 2 -45.30 -56.63 -49.86
CA GLU A 2 -45.24 -55.64 -48.74
C GLU A 2 -44.41 -54.46 -49.16
N LYS A 3 -44.88 -53.23 -48.95
CA LYS A 3 -44.19 -52.02 -49.21
C LYS A 3 -43.33 -51.60 -47.96
N PRO A 4 -42.08 -51.16 -48.11
CA PRO A 4 -41.35 -50.75 -46.97
C PRO A 4 -41.72 -49.30 -46.53
N PHE A 5 -41.90 -49.14 -45.21
CA PHE A 5 -42.10 -47.86 -44.54
C PHE A 5 -40.75 -47.09 -44.51
N ALA A 6 -40.73 -45.83 -45.03
CA ALA A 6 -39.61 -44.93 -44.91
C ALA A 6 -39.74 -44.06 -43.63
N LEU A 7 -38.72 -44.09 -42.81
CA LEU A 7 -38.58 -43.21 -41.64
C LEU A 7 -38.11 -41.76 -42.07
N PRO A 8 -38.65 -40.71 -41.45
CA PRO A 8 -38.20 -39.36 -41.75
C PRO A 8 -36.85 -39.00 -41.09
N PRO A 9 -36.09 -38.08 -41.65
CA PRO A 9 -34.78 -37.69 -41.11
C PRO A 9 -34.89 -36.92 -39.81
N ALA A 10 -34.04 -37.29 -38.83
CA ALA A 10 -33.92 -36.62 -37.57
C ALA A 10 -33.22 -35.26 -37.78
N PHE A 11 -33.92 -34.17 -37.47
CA PHE A 11 -33.32 -32.82 -37.38
C PHE A 11 -32.52 -32.71 -36.08
N ALA A 12 -31.21 -32.62 -36.19
CA ALA A 12 -30.33 -32.28 -35.06
C ALA A 12 -30.41 -30.79 -34.78
N ILE A 13 -31.00 -30.42 -33.64
CA ILE A 13 -31.02 -29.05 -33.15
C ILE A 13 -29.66 -28.80 -32.45
N PHE A 14 -28.82 -28.01 -33.09
CA PHE A 14 -27.60 -27.49 -32.48
C PHE A 14 -27.98 -26.35 -31.53
N VAL A 15 -27.87 -26.60 -30.22
CA VAL A 15 -27.98 -25.55 -29.19
C VAL A 15 -26.62 -24.90 -29.04
N ILE A 16 -26.46 -23.69 -29.58
CA ILE A 16 -25.28 -22.87 -29.37
C ILE A 16 -25.39 -22.25 -27.97
N ALA A 17 -24.63 -22.78 -27.03
CA ALA A 17 -24.47 -22.15 -25.72
C ALA A 17 -23.64 -20.86 -25.85
N VAL A 18 -24.30 -19.71 -25.80
CA VAL A 18 -23.65 -18.41 -25.71
C VAL A 18 -23.17 -18.22 -24.28
N SER A 19 -21.90 -18.46 -24.02
CA SER A 19 -21.25 -18.12 -22.75
C SER A 19 -21.15 -16.59 -22.65
N ALA A 20 -22.00 -15.98 -21.83
CA ALA A 20 -21.87 -14.57 -21.47
C ALA A 20 -20.66 -14.39 -20.57
N TYR A 21 -19.56 -13.87 -21.12
CA TYR A 21 -18.47 -13.36 -20.31
C TYR A 21 -18.93 -12.08 -19.62
N SER A 22 -19.26 -12.20 -18.33
CA SER A 22 -19.45 -11.03 -17.46
C SER A 22 -18.11 -10.33 -17.31
N THR A 23 -17.86 -9.30 -18.09
CA THR A 23 -16.82 -8.34 -17.77
C THR A 23 -17.27 -7.62 -16.51
N GLY A 24 -16.70 -8.04 -15.38
CA GLY A 24 -16.90 -7.33 -14.12
C GLY A 24 -16.37 -5.90 -14.27
N ALA A 25 -17.26 -4.97 -14.55
CA ALA A 25 -16.98 -3.56 -14.44
C ALA A 25 -16.57 -3.31 -12.97
N ALA A 26 -15.35 -2.92 -12.72
CA ALA A 26 -14.94 -2.43 -11.42
C ALA A 26 -15.92 -1.32 -11.04
N ALA A 27 -16.66 -1.51 -9.95
CA ALA A 27 -17.59 -0.51 -9.46
C ALA A 27 -16.76 0.76 -9.17
N GLN A 28 -16.97 1.81 -9.95
CA GLN A 28 -16.37 3.10 -9.69
C GLN A 28 -16.75 3.54 -8.28
N SER A 29 -15.75 3.96 -7.51
CA SER A 29 -15.96 4.49 -6.17
C SER A 29 -17.01 5.59 -6.19
N THR A 30 -18.02 5.49 -5.35
CA THR A 30 -19.03 6.53 -5.16
C THR A 30 -18.51 7.73 -4.36
N CYS A 31 -17.25 7.67 -3.94
CA CYS A 31 -16.58 8.68 -3.15
C CYS A 31 -16.30 9.95 -3.97
N LYS A 32 -16.98 11.05 -3.64
CA LYS A 32 -16.85 12.34 -4.35
C LYS A 32 -15.68 13.20 -3.85
N ASN A 33 -15.23 12.99 -2.62
CA ASN A 33 -14.18 13.79 -1.99
C ASN A 33 -13.20 12.88 -1.25
N PRO A 34 -12.44 12.03 -1.98
CA PRO A 34 -11.60 11.03 -1.37
C PRO A 34 -10.38 11.62 -0.66
N VAL A 35 -9.99 10.99 0.42
CA VAL A 35 -8.64 11.05 1.02
C VAL A 35 -8.06 9.65 1.02
N TYR A 36 -6.74 9.55 0.92
CA TYR A 36 -6.03 8.28 0.74
C TYR A 36 -5.17 8.01 1.97
N LEU A 37 -5.75 7.31 2.95
CA LEU A 37 -5.02 6.94 4.16
C LEU A 37 -4.05 5.81 3.86
N THR A 38 -2.79 6.00 4.23
CA THR A 38 -1.74 5.00 4.03
C THR A 38 -0.99 4.74 5.32
N PHE A 39 -0.54 3.50 5.50
CA PHE A 39 0.31 3.10 6.62
C PHE A 39 1.62 2.51 6.12
N GLY A 40 2.75 3.03 6.63
CA GLY A 40 4.01 2.31 6.60
C GLY A 40 4.00 1.18 7.64
N THR A 41 4.84 0.16 7.46
CA THR A 41 5.13 -0.82 8.51
C THR A 41 5.64 -0.13 9.78
N GLY A 42 6.63 -0.60 10.43
CA GLY A 42 7.13 -0.16 11.72
C GLY A 42 7.21 -1.39 12.61
N HIS A 43 7.18 -1.22 13.93
CA HIS A 43 7.27 -2.35 14.86
C HIS A 43 5.97 -3.15 15.04
N MET A 44 4.91 -2.86 14.29
CA MET A 44 3.62 -3.57 14.18
C MET A 44 2.79 -3.64 15.48
N GLN A 45 3.19 -3.00 16.57
CA GLN A 45 2.53 -3.15 17.86
C GLN A 45 1.08 -2.62 17.86
N THR A 46 0.79 -1.61 17.05
CA THR A 46 -0.56 -1.04 16.91
C THR A 46 -1.35 -1.63 15.74
N ALA A 47 -0.75 -2.54 14.96
CA ALA A 47 -1.38 -3.11 13.78
C ALA A 47 -2.74 -3.79 14.03
N PRO A 48 -2.91 -4.62 15.08
CA PRO A 48 -4.21 -5.23 15.37
C PRO A 48 -5.28 -4.19 15.71
N PHE A 49 -4.94 -3.16 16.51
CA PHE A 49 -5.84 -2.06 16.84
C PHE A 49 -6.25 -1.27 15.59
N ILE A 50 -5.26 -0.92 14.74
CA ILE A 50 -5.52 -0.18 13.49
C ILE A 50 -6.46 -0.98 12.58
N ALA A 51 -6.22 -2.28 12.40
CA ALA A 51 -7.08 -3.13 11.58
C ALA A 51 -8.53 -3.18 12.11
N ASP A 52 -8.72 -3.24 13.43
CA ASP A 52 -10.04 -3.22 14.04
C ASP A 52 -10.77 -1.89 13.81
N VAL A 53 -10.10 -0.75 13.98
CA VAL A 53 -10.66 0.57 13.68
C VAL A 53 -11.05 0.67 12.20
N LEU A 54 -10.17 0.29 11.28
CA LEU A 54 -10.45 0.34 9.85
C LEU A 54 -11.67 -0.51 9.49
N ARG A 55 -11.78 -1.70 10.05
CA ARG A 55 -12.92 -2.60 9.86
C ARG A 55 -14.22 -1.99 10.39
N ARG A 56 -14.25 -1.50 11.64
CA ARG A 56 -15.42 -0.87 12.25
C ARG A 56 -15.87 0.39 11.49
N GLN A 57 -14.91 1.17 11.05
CA GLN A 57 -15.15 2.38 10.28
C GLN A 57 -15.35 2.13 8.77
N GLN A 58 -15.26 0.88 8.29
CA GLN A 58 -15.40 0.50 6.88
C GLN A 58 -14.47 1.33 5.96
N VAL A 59 -13.24 1.56 6.40
CA VAL A 59 -12.22 2.31 5.67
C VAL A 59 -11.22 1.35 5.05
N LYS A 60 -10.99 1.48 3.74
CA LYS A 60 -9.91 0.79 3.03
C LYS A 60 -8.70 1.70 2.93
N VAL A 61 -7.51 1.11 3.01
CA VAL A 61 -6.22 1.83 3.00
C VAL A 61 -5.21 1.13 2.11
N THR A 62 -4.09 1.82 1.83
CA THR A 62 -2.92 1.20 1.21
C THR A 62 -1.81 1.07 2.24
N PHE A 63 -1.31 -0.15 2.44
CA PHE A 63 -0.16 -0.43 3.29
C PHE A 63 1.12 -0.41 2.47
N PHE A 64 2.10 0.40 2.88
CA PHE A 64 3.46 0.39 2.34
C PHE A 64 4.33 -0.51 3.21
N VAL A 65 4.81 -1.63 2.65
CA VAL A 65 5.41 -2.71 3.42
C VAL A 65 6.93 -2.78 3.29
N ALA A 66 7.60 -2.94 4.42
CA ALA A 66 9.02 -3.26 4.57
C ALA A 66 9.18 -4.31 5.68
N ASN A 67 10.29 -5.04 5.72
CA ASN A 67 10.55 -6.02 6.79
C ASN A 67 11.27 -5.39 7.97
N GLN A 68 10.58 -4.51 8.68
CA GLN A 68 11.12 -3.81 9.84
C GLN A 68 11.08 -4.68 11.11
N PRO A 69 12.00 -4.47 12.06
CA PRO A 69 12.00 -5.21 13.32
C PRO A 69 10.69 -5.05 14.10
N THR A 70 10.19 -6.14 14.65
CA THR A 70 9.02 -6.16 15.52
C THR A 70 9.42 -6.65 16.91
N LYS A 71 8.57 -6.46 17.93
CA LYS A 71 8.88 -6.94 19.29
C LYS A 71 8.92 -8.45 19.40
N THR A 72 8.22 -9.12 18.49
CA THR A 72 8.14 -10.59 18.43
C THR A 72 8.30 -11.03 16.98
N GLY A 73 8.93 -12.17 16.77
CA GLY A 73 9.04 -12.79 15.46
C GLY A 73 10.19 -12.29 14.60
N ASP A 74 10.10 -12.60 13.32
CA ASP A 74 11.14 -12.47 12.31
C ASP A 74 11.03 -11.19 11.45
N GLY A 75 10.34 -10.18 11.95
CA GLY A 75 10.09 -8.89 11.30
C GLY A 75 8.66 -8.74 10.77
N SER A 76 8.33 -7.52 10.36
CA SER A 76 6.95 -7.17 9.94
C SER A 76 6.50 -7.87 8.65
N LEU A 77 7.41 -8.35 7.82
CA LEU A 77 7.17 -9.25 6.69
C LEU A 77 7.66 -10.68 6.97
N GLY A 78 7.83 -11.03 8.24
CA GLY A 78 8.12 -12.39 8.68
C GLY A 78 6.88 -13.29 8.69
N ASN A 79 7.12 -14.60 8.86
CA ASN A 79 6.04 -15.59 8.82
C ASN A 79 5.02 -15.42 9.95
N ASP A 80 5.45 -14.91 11.11
CA ASP A 80 4.57 -14.68 12.26
C ASP A 80 3.46 -13.65 11.94
N TRP A 81 3.72 -12.72 11.03
CA TRP A 81 2.75 -11.71 10.60
C TRP A 81 1.92 -12.11 9.39
N ALA A 82 2.25 -13.22 8.71
CA ALA A 82 1.53 -13.67 7.52
C ALA A 82 0.00 -13.83 7.75
N PRO A 83 -0.50 -14.38 8.88
CA PRO A 83 -1.94 -14.47 9.14
C PRO A 83 -2.61 -13.09 9.21
N TRP A 84 -1.94 -12.09 9.82
CA TRP A 84 -2.47 -10.73 9.91
C TRP A 84 -2.55 -10.05 8.53
N TRP A 85 -1.49 -10.16 7.73
CA TRP A 85 -1.48 -9.64 6.37
C TRP A 85 -2.57 -10.28 5.49
N LYS A 86 -2.77 -11.58 5.63
CA LYS A 86 -3.82 -12.31 4.94
C LYS A 86 -5.22 -11.80 5.35
N ALA A 87 -5.42 -11.55 6.63
CA ALA A 87 -6.69 -11.05 7.16
C ALA A 87 -7.03 -9.65 6.63
N VAL A 88 -6.07 -8.69 6.63
CA VAL A 88 -6.33 -7.35 6.12
C VAL A 88 -6.45 -7.33 4.59
N ALA A 89 -5.76 -8.23 3.87
CA ALA A 89 -5.96 -8.41 2.44
C ALA A 89 -7.40 -8.86 2.11
N ALA A 90 -7.95 -9.79 2.90
CA ALA A 90 -9.34 -10.26 2.76
C ALA A 90 -10.37 -9.14 3.02
N GLN A 91 -10.01 -8.11 3.78
CA GLN A 91 -10.83 -6.93 4.02
C GLN A 91 -10.79 -5.91 2.87
N GLY A 92 -9.97 -6.16 1.83
CA GLY A 92 -9.90 -5.32 0.64
C GLY A 92 -8.91 -4.16 0.73
N HIS A 93 -7.97 -4.21 1.68
CA HIS A 93 -6.85 -3.26 1.71
C HIS A 93 -5.87 -3.56 0.58
N GLU A 94 -5.15 -2.52 0.12
CA GLU A 94 -4.12 -2.61 -0.91
C GLU A 94 -2.72 -2.56 -0.31
N PHE A 95 -1.73 -3.02 -1.08
CA PHE A 95 -0.33 -3.10 -0.65
C PHE A 95 0.58 -2.44 -1.66
N ALA A 96 1.67 -1.85 -1.18
CA ALA A 96 2.73 -1.24 -1.97
C ALA A 96 4.08 -1.41 -1.27
N SER A 97 5.18 -1.21 -1.96
CA SER A 97 6.52 -1.38 -1.39
C SER A 97 7.01 -0.16 -0.63
N LEU A 98 7.67 -0.39 0.52
CA LEU A 98 8.47 0.59 1.26
C LEU A 98 9.97 0.19 1.24
N THR A 99 10.40 -0.57 0.22
CA THR A 99 11.65 -1.34 0.12
C THR A 99 11.77 -2.41 1.22
N TYR A 100 12.32 -3.58 0.89
CA TYR A 100 12.28 -4.72 1.82
C TYR A 100 13.01 -4.46 3.14
N ASP A 101 14.25 -3.96 3.08
CA ASP A 101 15.05 -3.66 4.27
C ASP A 101 14.91 -2.18 4.70
N HIS A 102 13.84 -1.50 4.30
CA HIS A 102 13.55 -0.08 4.60
C HIS A 102 14.77 0.80 4.31
N VAL A 103 15.14 0.87 3.01
CA VAL A 103 16.40 1.44 2.52
C VAL A 103 16.30 2.94 2.34
N VAL A 104 16.96 3.70 3.20
CA VAL A 104 17.05 5.16 3.13
C VAL A 104 18.08 5.56 2.07
N TRP A 105 17.70 6.49 1.21
CA TRP A 105 18.61 7.12 0.24
C TRP A 105 19.32 8.31 0.88
N HIS A 106 20.65 8.39 0.70
CA HIS A 106 21.51 9.46 1.21
C HIS A 106 22.14 10.33 0.12
N GLY A 107 22.15 9.88 -1.13
CA GLY A 107 22.69 10.66 -2.23
C GLY A 107 22.97 9.84 -3.49
N ASP A 108 23.04 10.55 -4.61
CA ASP A 108 23.46 9.99 -5.89
C ASP A 108 24.98 10.00 -5.98
N LEU A 109 25.54 8.97 -6.60
CA LEU A 109 26.94 8.95 -6.97
C LEU A 109 27.13 9.52 -8.37
N LYS A 110 28.28 10.19 -8.56
CA LYS A 110 28.68 10.69 -9.88
C LYS A 110 29.01 9.50 -10.80
N GLY A 111 28.62 9.59 -12.06
CA GLY A 111 28.89 8.57 -13.07
C GLY A 111 27.73 8.40 -14.06
N ILE A 112 28.01 7.72 -15.17
CA ILE A 112 27.01 7.46 -16.21
C ILE A 112 25.96 6.45 -15.71
N LYS A 113 26.42 5.34 -15.10
CA LYS A 113 25.50 4.34 -14.54
C LYS A 113 24.94 4.82 -13.21
N PRO A 114 23.60 4.69 -12.99
CA PRO A 114 22.99 5.05 -11.71
C PRO A 114 23.56 4.21 -10.56
N ALA A 115 24.04 4.93 -9.53
CA ALA A 115 24.44 4.32 -8.27
C ALA A 115 24.13 5.31 -7.12
N PHE A 116 23.81 4.77 -5.94
CA PHE A 116 23.27 5.51 -4.83
C PHE A 116 23.97 5.15 -3.53
N ARG A 117 24.23 6.15 -2.71
CA ARG A 117 24.59 5.96 -1.31
C ARG A 117 23.30 5.74 -0.52
N ILE A 118 23.21 4.60 0.14
CA ILE A 118 22.00 4.13 0.82
C ILE A 118 22.33 3.53 2.18
N GLN A 119 21.30 3.46 3.04
CA GLN A 119 21.41 2.82 4.34
C GLN A 119 20.12 2.02 4.62
N PRO A 120 20.16 0.68 4.67
CA PRO A 120 19.08 -0.12 5.21
C PRO A 120 18.89 0.20 6.70
N THR A 121 17.64 0.34 7.14
CA THR A 121 17.32 0.50 8.57
C THR A 121 16.73 -0.78 9.19
N ALA A 122 16.56 -1.82 8.36
CA ALA A 122 16.12 -3.14 8.77
C ALA A 122 17.01 -4.24 8.16
N GLY A 123 16.80 -5.48 8.59
CA GLY A 123 17.54 -6.64 8.11
C GLY A 123 18.96 -6.77 8.68
N ALA A 124 19.74 -7.71 8.13
CA ALA A 124 21.09 -8.06 8.62
C ALA A 124 22.11 -6.91 8.49
N PHE A 125 21.82 -5.93 7.64
CA PHE A 125 22.72 -4.82 7.36
C PHE A 125 22.20 -3.47 7.88
N ALA A 126 21.25 -3.50 8.81
CA ALA A 126 20.68 -2.29 9.39
C ALA A 126 21.74 -1.34 9.95
N GLY A 127 21.62 -0.04 9.62
CA GLY A 127 22.54 1.01 10.08
C GLY A 127 23.84 1.11 9.31
N ARG A 128 24.13 0.23 8.35
CA ARG A 128 25.37 0.28 7.55
C ARG A 128 25.13 1.01 6.23
N GLU A 129 26.05 1.89 5.86
CA GLU A 129 26.00 2.54 4.54
C GLU A 129 26.60 1.65 3.45
N PHE A 130 25.99 1.74 2.26
CA PHE A 130 26.41 1.02 1.05
C PHE A 130 26.34 1.93 -0.17
N THR A 131 27.08 1.53 -1.19
CA THR A 131 26.88 1.98 -2.56
C THR A 131 26.16 0.88 -3.33
N TRP A 132 24.95 1.15 -3.79
CA TRP A 132 24.17 0.23 -4.62
C TRP A 132 23.92 0.81 -6.01
N ASP A 133 23.93 -0.07 -6.99
CA ASP A 133 23.47 0.22 -8.34
C ASP A 133 21.93 0.18 -8.43
N ALA A 134 21.43 0.54 -9.61
CA ALA A 134 20.01 0.53 -9.92
C ALA A 134 19.37 -0.85 -9.65
N ALA A 135 20.01 -1.93 -10.07
CA ALA A 135 19.46 -3.28 -9.95
C ALA A 135 19.24 -3.70 -8.49
N LYS A 136 20.18 -3.39 -7.60
CA LYS A 136 20.06 -3.69 -6.17
C LYS A 136 18.95 -2.88 -5.51
N TYR A 137 18.80 -1.60 -5.88
CA TYR A 137 17.72 -0.78 -5.34
C TYR A 137 16.36 -1.29 -5.82
N CYS A 138 16.23 -1.61 -7.10
CA CYS A 138 15.02 -2.22 -7.67
C CYS A 138 14.65 -3.54 -7.00
N ALA A 139 15.63 -4.41 -6.75
CA ALA A 139 15.42 -5.67 -6.06
C ALA A 139 14.85 -5.48 -4.64
N GLN A 140 15.17 -4.39 -3.96
CA GLN A 140 14.58 -4.08 -2.67
C GLN A 140 13.10 -3.66 -2.77
N ILE A 141 12.73 -2.99 -3.86
CA ILE A 141 11.33 -2.63 -4.10
C ILE A 141 10.53 -3.90 -4.42
N SER A 142 10.98 -4.70 -5.40
CA SER A 142 10.25 -5.89 -5.84
C SER A 142 10.16 -6.95 -4.74
N ARG A 143 11.21 -7.18 -3.95
CA ARG A 143 11.22 -8.16 -2.88
C ARG A 143 10.13 -7.90 -1.82
N ALA A 144 9.86 -6.64 -1.46
CA ALA A 144 8.78 -6.31 -0.54
C ALA A 144 7.39 -6.60 -1.16
N ALA A 145 7.23 -6.27 -2.44
CA ALA A 145 6.01 -6.53 -3.19
C ALA A 145 5.74 -8.03 -3.36
N GLU A 146 6.76 -8.81 -3.70
CA GLU A 146 6.69 -10.27 -3.81
C GLU A 146 6.35 -10.91 -2.48
N ARG A 147 7.02 -10.49 -1.39
CA ARG A 147 6.79 -11.07 -0.07
C ARG A 147 5.36 -10.87 0.43
N ILE A 148 4.77 -9.70 0.23
CA ILE A 148 3.37 -9.48 0.61
C ILE A 148 2.41 -10.27 -0.29
N GLN A 149 2.75 -10.47 -1.56
CA GLN A 149 1.99 -11.32 -2.47
C GLN A 149 2.03 -12.78 -2.03
N ASP A 150 3.16 -13.30 -1.59
CA ASP A 150 3.30 -14.67 -1.04
C ASP A 150 2.34 -14.90 0.14
N PHE A 151 2.21 -13.92 1.03
CA PHE A 151 1.32 -14.03 2.17
C PHE A 151 -0.15 -13.93 1.81
N THR A 152 -0.49 -13.03 0.90
CA THR A 152 -1.87 -12.60 0.68
C THR A 152 -2.51 -13.19 -0.56
N GLY A 153 -1.70 -13.70 -1.50
CA GLY A 153 -2.12 -14.07 -2.84
C GLY A 153 -2.52 -12.87 -3.72
N ARG A 154 -2.40 -11.63 -3.21
CA ARG A 154 -2.73 -10.41 -3.94
C ARG A 154 -1.46 -9.70 -4.40
N LYS A 155 -1.43 -9.35 -5.68
CA LYS A 155 -0.35 -8.55 -6.25
C LYS A 155 -0.33 -7.16 -5.60
N ALA A 156 0.86 -6.72 -5.16
CA ALA A 156 1.03 -5.35 -4.68
C ALA A 156 0.84 -4.36 -5.85
N LEU A 157 0.39 -3.15 -5.53
CA LEU A 157 0.32 -2.06 -6.50
C LEU A 157 1.74 -1.76 -7.02
N PRO A 158 1.91 -1.46 -8.32
CA PRO A 158 3.20 -1.12 -8.91
C PRO A 158 3.64 0.31 -8.54
N VAL A 159 3.57 0.60 -7.25
CA VAL A 159 4.03 1.85 -6.65
C VAL A 159 4.90 1.56 -5.42
N PHE A 160 5.77 2.50 -5.08
CA PHE A 160 6.60 2.39 -3.89
C PHE A 160 6.70 3.74 -3.18
N ARG A 161 7.14 3.71 -1.94
CA ARG A 161 7.51 4.90 -1.17
C ARG A 161 8.98 4.79 -0.77
N ALA A 162 9.77 5.81 -1.06
CA ALA A 162 11.13 5.89 -0.54
C ALA A 162 11.07 6.14 0.97
N PRO A 163 11.77 5.34 1.80
CA PRO A 163 11.84 5.55 3.24
C PRO A 163 12.25 6.97 3.61
N GLY A 164 11.54 7.57 4.59
CA GLY A 164 11.72 8.97 4.97
C GLY A 164 11.26 9.99 3.92
N GLY A 165 10.70 9.55 2.78
CA GLY A 165 10.27 10.41 1.68
C GLY A 165 11.42 11.05 0.88
N ASN A 166 12.67 10.70 1.18
CA ASN A 166 13.87 11.25 0.54
C ASN A 166 14.23 10.45 -0.72
N ALA A 167 14.29 11.16 -1.85
CA ALA A 167 14.67 10.56 -3.13
C ALA A 167 15.17 11.65 -4.08
N SER A 168 16.13 11.32 -4.96
CA SER A 168 16.52 12.18 -6.08
C SER A 168 15.67 11.88 -7.32
N PRO A 169 15.59 12.82 -8.28
CA PRO A 169 15.00 12.54 -9.58
C PRO A 169 15.59 11.30 -10.25
N ARG A 170 16.91 11.09 -10.13
CA ARG A 170 17.60 9.92 -10.71
C ARG A 170 17.19 8.61 -10.06
N LEU A 171 17.02 8.58 -8.73
CA LEU A 171 16.51 7.40 -8.03
C LEU A 171 15.07 7.07 -8.47
N LEU A 172 14.23 8.11 -8.62
CA LEU A 172 12.85 7.94 -9.04
C LEU A 172 12.72 7.46 -10.47
N GLU A 173 13.61 7.92 -11.37
CA GLU A 173 13.70 7.42 -12.74
C GLU A 173 14.04 5.94 -12.77
N VAL A 174 15.08 5.52 -12.04
CA VAL A 174 15.45 4.10 -11.89
C VAL A 174 14.29 3.27 -11.36
N ALA A 175 13.60 3.72 -10.32
CA ALA A 175 12.45 2.99 -9.80
C ALA A 175 11.33 2.86 -10.84
N ARG A 176 11.13 3.90 -11.67
CA ARG A 176 10.15 3.92 -12.73
C ARG A 176 10.51 2.93 -13.87
N GLU A 177 11.78 2.85 -14.23
CA GLU A 177 12.30 1.85 -15.18
C GLU A 177 12.09 0.42 -14.68
N CYS A 178 12.11 0.21 -13.36
CA CYS A 178 11.79 -1.07 -12.72
C CYS A 178 10.27 -1.33 -12.58
N GLY A 179 9.42 -0.46 -13.08
CA GLY A 179 7.97 -0.62 -13.05
C GLY A 179 7.29 -0.06 -11.78
N TYR A 180 7.95 0.81 -11.01
CA TYR A 180 7.37 1.37 -9.77
C TYR A 180 7.31 2.89 -9.78
N ALA A 181 6.11 3.47 -9.68
CA ALA A 181 5.95 4.90 -9.46
C ALA A 181 6.10 5.25 -7.97
N HIS A 182 6.76 6.38 -7.69
CA HIS A 182 6.95 6.84 -6.31
C HIS A 182 5.71 7.55 -5.78
N VAL A 183 5.31 7.25 -4.54
CA VAL A 183 4.18 7.87 -3.84
C VAL A 183 4.67 8.65 -2.64
N ARG A 184 4.48 9.96 -2.68
CA ARG A 184 4.65 10.83 -1.50
C ARG A 184 3.31 11.04 -0.79
N TRP A 185 3.34 11.69 0.35
CA TRP A 185 2.17 12.19 1.06
C TRP A 185 2.05 13.71 0.88
N ALA A 186 0.86 14.24 1.12
CA ALA A 186 0.64 15.68 1.16
C ALA A 186 1.27 16.26 2.45
N ASP A 187 1.69 17.52 2.43
CA ASP A 187 2.26 18.17 3.62
C ASP A 187 1.26 18.15 4.79
N ALA A 188 -0.04 18.35 4.51
CA ALA A 188 -1.11 18.21 5.49
C ALA A 188 -1.38 16.75 5.88
N GLY A 189 -0.87 15.80 5.10
CA GLY A 189 -1.07 14.36 5.28
C GLY A 189 -0.08 13.69 6.23
N LEU A 190 0.96 14.38 6.68
CA LEU A 190 1.84 13.88 7.75
C LEU A 190 1.07 13.89 9.07
N LEU A 191 0.62 12.72 9.51
CA LEU A 191 -0.25 12.60 10.71
C LEU A 191 0.53 12.71 12.02
N GLY A 192 1.87 12.62 11.98
CA GLY A 192 2.76 12.88 13.11
C GLY A 192 2.84 11.76 14.14
N ASP A 193 2.46 10.54 13.77
CA ASP A 193 2.52 9.37 14.65
C ASP A 193 3.94 8.98 15.07
N GLU A 194 4.96 9.45 14.36
CA GLU A 194 6.38 9.28 14.68
C GLU A 194 7.02 10.49 15.38
N LEU A 195 6.27 11.59 15.55
CA LEU A 195 6.80 12.78 16.22
C LEU A 195 6.77 12.62 17.75
N PRO A 196 7.76 13.14 18.50
CA PRO A 196 7.83 12.96 19.95
C PRO A 196 6.66 13.62 20.68
N SER A 197 6.02 12.88 21.60
CA SER A 197 4.81 13.30 22.33
C SER A 197 5.01 14.58 23.13
N GLU A 198 6.21 14.79 23.65
CA GLU A 198 6.58 15.95 24.49
C GLU A 198 6.48 17.28 23.72
N LYS A 199 6.64 17.23 22.39
CA LYS A 199 6.56 18.40 21.52
C LYS A 199 5.27 18.46 20.71
N PHE A 200 4.67 17.32 20.44
CA PHE A 200 3.52 17.17 19.56
C PHE A 200 2.46 16.29 20.24
N SER A 201 1.56 16.89 21.01
CA SER A 201 0.48 16.15 21.67
C SER A 201 -0.46 15.52 20.63
N ASN A 202 -1.10 14.40 21.00
CA ASN A 202 -2.11 13.76 20.15
C ASN A 202 -3.26 14.71 19.80
N GLU A 203 -3.72 15.51 20.75
CA GLU A 203 -4.76 16.52 20.53
C GLU A 203 -4.35 17.57 19.49
N ALA A 204 -3.14 18.11 19.59
CA ALA A 204 -2.64 19.10 18.63
C ALA A 204 -2.50 18.53 17.23
N LEU A 205 -2.02 17.28 17.11
CA LEU A 205 -1.91 16.56 15.83
C LEU A 205 -3.29 16.32 15.22
N LEU A 206 -4.26 15.85 15.99
CA LEU A 206 -5.62 15.63 15.50
C LEU A 206 -6.26 16.93 15.03
N LYS A 207 -6.19 18.00 15.84
CA LYS A 207 -6.72 19.32 15.48
C LYS A 207 -6.10 19.86 14.20
N LYS A 208 -4.77 19.74 14.05
CA LYS A 208 -4.07 20.13 12.83
C LYS A 208 -4.56 19.32 11.63
N ALA A 209 -4.60 17.99 11.72
CA ALA A 209 -5.04 17.12 10.65
C ALA A 209 -6.47 17.43 10.20
N LEU A 210 -7.41 17.56 11.15
CA LEU A 210 -8.79 17.90 10.85
C LEU A 210 -8.94 19.29 10.21
N ARG A 211 -8.08 20.26 10.54
CA ARG A 211 -8.11 21.60 9.93
C ARG A 211 -7.52 21.61 8.53
N ASP A 212 -6.40 20.93 8.31
CA ASP A 212 -5.51 21.14 7.14
C ASP A 212 -5.74 20.13 6.00
N ILE A 213 -6.28 18.94 6.27
CA ILE A 213 -6.53 17.91 5.25
C ILE A 213 -7.59 18.38 4.25
N ARG A 214 -7.33 18.11 2.97
CA ARG A 214 -8.21 18.39 1.83
C ARG A 214 -8.45 17.14 1.00
N GLY A 215 -9.49 17.14 0.18
CA GLY A 215 -9.74 16.07 -0.80
C GLY A 215 -8.55 15.84 -1.72
N GLY A 216 -8.29 14.60 -2.06
CA GLY A 216 -7.11 14.19 -2.83
C GLY A 216 -5.83 14.02 -2.01
N ASN A 217 -5.80 14.40 -0.73
CA ASN A 217 -4.59 14.25 0.08
C ASN A 217 -4.27 12.77 0.37
N ILE A 218 -3.01 12.42 0.20
CA ILE A 218 -2.43 11.16 0.68
C ILE A 218 -1.93 11.38 2.09
N LEU A 219 -2.43 10.57 3.04
CA LEU A 219 -2.12 10.64 4.45
C LEU A 219 -1.16 9.51 4.83
N ILE A 220 -0.25 9.76 5.77
CA ILE A 220 0.71 8.76 6.25
C ILE A 220 0.69 8.65 7.77
N ALA A 221 0.62 7.41 8.24
CA ALA A 221 0.95 6.96 9.59
C ALA A 221 1.65 5.59 9.50
N HIS A 222 1.99 4.97 10.64
CA HIS A 222 2.69 3.70 10.71
C HIS A 222 1.93 2.69 11.58
N LEU A 223 2.20 1.40 11.34
CA LEU A 223 1.68 0.28 12.15
C LEU A 223 2.41 0.15 13.50
N GLY A 224 2.94 1.24 13.97
CA GLY A 224 3.66 1.44 15.22
C GLY A 224 4.98 2.17 15.02
N SER A 225 5.16 3.23 15.77
CA SER A 225 6.40 4.03 15.80
C SER A 225 6.95 4.02 17.22
N GLY A 226 8.28 3.83 17.35
CA GLY A 226 8.95 3.77 18.65
C GLY A 226 9.21 5.13 19.31
N SER A 227 8.96 6.25 18.62
CA SER A 227 9.32 7.58 19.08
C SER A 227 8.34 8.21 20.07
N ARG A 228 7.13 7.66 20.21
CA ARG A 228 6.08 8.22 21.08
C ARG A 228 5.90 7.42 22.36
N LYS A 229 5.90 8.14 23.50
CA LYS A 229 5.47 7.60 24.80
C LYS A 229 3.95 7.44 24.88
N ASP A 230 3.23 8.32 24.16
CA ASP A 230 1.78 8.35 24.04
C ASP A 230 1.40 7.91 22.62
N PRO A 231 0.95 6.66 22.43
CA PRO A 231 0.71 6.09 21.11
C PRO A 231 -0.36 6.85 20.33
N TRP A 232 -0.03 7.22 19.08
CA TRP A 232 -0.91 8.01 18.24
C TRP A 232 -2.19 7.26 17.81
N ALA A 233 -2.07 6.02 17.35
CA ALA A 233 -3.20 5.30 16.76
C ALA A 233 -4.38 5.11 17.74
N PRO A 234 -4.19 4.68 19.01
CA PRO A 234 -5.30 4.59 19.96
C PRO A 234 -6.00 5.91 20.23
N ALA A 235 -5.24 7.02 20.26
CA ALA A 235 -5.78 8.33 20.58
C ALA A 235 -6.44 9.03 19.38
N ASN A 236 -5.85 8.90 18.19
CA ASN A 236 -6.18 9.79 17.08
C ASN A 236 -6.83 9.11 15.87
N LEU A 237 -6.59 7.83 15.62
CA LEU A 237 -6.99 7.20 14.34
C LEU A 237 -8.51 7.23 14.16
N GLU A 238 -9.26 6.74 15.12
CA GLU A 238 -10.72 6.72 15.00
C GLU A 238 -11.34 8.11 15.02
N PRO A 239 -10.96 9.03 15.94
CA PRO A 239 -11.40 10.43 15.89
C PRO A 239 -11.07 11.14 14.57
N LEU A 240 -9.91 10.87 13.98
CA LEU A 240 -9.54 11.42 12.67
C LEU A 240 -10.47 10.93 11.57
N ILE A 241 -10.72 9.62 11.50
CA ILE A 241 -11.61 9.03 10.50
C ILE A 241 -13.01 9.59 10.63
N VAL A 242 -13.56 9.63 11.85
CA VAL A 242 -14.90 10.16 12.13
C VAL A 242 -14.97 11.64 11.74
N GLY A 243 -14.06 12.46 12.23
CA GLY A 243 -14.07 13.90 11.95
C GLY A 243 -13.85 14.24 10.47
N LEU A 244 -13.09 13.44 9.72
CA LEU A 244 -13.00 13.63 8.27
C LEU A 244 -14.29 13.24 7.56
N LYS A 245 -14.96 12.15 7.95
CA LYS A 245 -16.27 11.77 7.42
C LYS A 245 -17.33 12.82 7.68
N GLU A 246 -17.39 13.39 8.89
CA GLU A 246 -18.29 14.49 9.26
C GLU A 246 -18.07 15.75 8.41
N ARG A 247 -16.85 15.96 7.93
CA ARG A 247 -16.49 17.03 6.98
C ARG A 247 -16.78 16.68 5.53
N GLY A 248 -17.43 15.54 5.25
CA GLY A 248 -17.82 15.10 3.92
C GLY A 248 -16.70 14.43 3.11
N PHE A 249 -15.60 14.01 3.76
CA PHE A 249 -14.59 13.18 3.11
C PHE A 249 -14.98 11.71 3.16
N CYS A 250 -14.46 10.96 2.20
CA CYS A 250 -14.51 9.51 2.15
C CYS A 250 -13.08 8.96 1.94
N PHE A 251 -12.90 7.66 2.13
CA PHE A 251 -11.60 7.03 2.09
C PHE A 251 -11.53 6.04 0.93
N ASP A 252 -10.47 6.17 0.13
CA ASP A 252 -10.17 5.26 -0.97
C ASP A 252 -8.71 4.78 -0.91
N THR A 253 -8.40 3.74 -1.70
CA THR A 253 -7.04 3.23 -1.84
C THR A 253 -6.29 3.96 -2.96
N LEU A 254 -4.96 3.82 -3.01
CA LEU A 254 -4.17 4.41 -4.08
C LEU A 254 -4.49 3.83 -5.46
N ARG A 255 -5.21 2.70 -5.54
CA ARG A 255 -5.70 2.15 -6.80
C ARG A 255 -6.56 3.17 -7.56
N ASP A 256 -7.37 3.93 -6.82
CA ASP A 256 -8.32 4.90 -7.37
C ASP A 256 -7.79 6.34 -7.33
N HIS A 257 -6.53 6.55 -6.91
CA HIS A 257 -5.94 7.90 -6.88
C HIS A 257 -5.67 8.42 -8.30
N PRO A 258 -6.19 9.58 -8.71
CA PRO A 258 -6.14 10.06 -10.10
C PRO A 258 -4.72 10.09 -10.71
N THR A 259 -3.71 10.45 -9.91
CA THR A 259 -2.31 10.50 -10.37
C THR A 259 -1.72 9.11 -10.61
N TYR A 260 -2.11 8.09 -9.82
CA TYR A 260 -1.50 6.77 -9.86
C TYR A 260 -2.31 5.73 -10.60
N MET A 261 -3.63 5.90 -10.68
CA MET A 261 -4.55 4.97 -11.36
C MET A 261 -4.10 4.62 -12.80
N PRO A 262 -3.70 5.59 -13.67
CA PRO A 262 -3.25 5.25 -15.03
C PRO A 262 -1.98 4.41 -15.02
N TRP A 263 -1.03 4.72 -14.13
CA TRP A 263 0.19 3.93 -13.97
C TRP A 263 -0.09 2.53 -13.48
N ILE A 264 -0.94 2.40 -12.44
CA ILE A 264 -1.33 1.12 -11.85
C ILE A 264 -2.01 0.23 -12.89
N ALA A 265 -2.93 0.78 -13.67
CA ALA A 265 -3.61 0.06 -14.75
C ALA A 265 -2.63 -0.42 -15.84
N ALA A 266 -1.65 0.41 -16.21
CA ALA A 266 -0.67 0.09 -17.25
C ALA A 266 0.37 -0.97 -16.80
N HIS A 267 0.63 -1.13 -15.50
CA HIS A 267 1.66 -2.02 -14.93
C HIS A 267 1.08 -3.23 -14.19
N GLY A 268 -0.19 -3.54 -14.43
CA GLY A 268 -0.84 -4.77 -13.96
C GLY A 268 -1.13 -4.79 -12.48
N GLY A 269 -1.52 -3.66 -11.94
CA GLY A 269 -2.02 -3.53 -10.57
C GLY A 269 -3.50 -3.88 -10.43
#